data_d5e3c27900e749cd90bb135d4ddd9a6c
#
_entry.id   d5e3c27900e749cd90bb135d4ddd9a6c
#
_cell.length_a   1.000
_cell.length_b   1.000
_cell.length_c   1.000
_cell.angle_alpha   90.00
_cell.angle_beta   90.00
_cell.angle_gamma   90.00
#
_symmetry.space_group_name_H-M   'P 1'
#
loop_
_entity.id
_entity.type
_entity.pdbx_description
1 polymer ?
#
loop_
_entity_poly.entity_id
_entity_poly.type
_entity_poly.pdbx_seq_one_letter_code
_entity_poly.pdbx_strand_id
1 'polypeptide(L)'
;MRRVEGSLVVCGQCGLAHRWQPLPEASQARCTRCDAVLARAHRLSIQAILALTLAAAAAYLVAISYPLMSLSLRGGAETATLPQAIEIAWRDDQQLIAILAGITALLAPAAFIGLRLYVLIPLAAGNKPPGFAWCVRALHQAARWNMVEVFTVGVLLSLVRLAGLAETTPQAGLFALGAMTVLFAAIESAGLKHLWWHVQ
;
A
#
# COMPACT_ATOMS: atom_id res chain seq x y z
N MET A 1 6.05 -22.49 -18.38
CA MET A 1 4.57 -22.60 -18.36
C MET A 1 4.19 -24.04 -18.09
N ARG A 2 3.96 -24.44 -16.84
CA ARG A 2 3.30 -25.73 -16.53
C ARG A 2 1.82 -25.44 -16.37
N ARG A 3 1.02 -26.01 -17.27
CA ARG A 3 -0.45 -26.03 -17.17
C ARG A 3 -0.82 -26.84 -15.93
N VAL A 4 -1.45 -26.20 -14.96
CA VAL A 4 -2.16 -26.91 -13.88
C VAL A 4 -3.56 -27.20 -14.42
N GLU A 5 -3.69 -28.25 -15.18
CA GLU A 5 -5.00 -28.79 -15.57
C GLU A 5 -5.56 -29.54 -14.37
N GLY A 6 -6.63 -29.01 -13.79
CA GLY A 6 -7.44 -29.77 -12.84
C GLY A 6 -7.70 -29.14 -11.46
N SER A 7 -7.31 -27.90 -11.19
CA SER A 7 -7.68 -27.26 -9.91
C SER A 7 -9.18 -26.95 -9.87
N LEU A 8 -9.86 -27.41 -8.81
CA LEU A 8 -11.25 -27.11 -8.54
C LEU A 8 -11.32 -25.81 -7.70
N VAL A 9 -12.14 -24.86 -8.13
CA VAL A 9 -12.46 -23.64 -7.39
C VAL A 9 -13.86 -23.77 -6.81
N VAL A 10 -13.96 -23.69 -5.49
CA VAL A 10 -15.24 -23.78 -4.78
C VAL A 10 -15.80 -22.37 -4.59
N CYS A 11 -17.05 -22.14 -4.96
CA CYS A 11 -17.73 -20.88 -4.75
C CYS A 11 -17.94 -20.64 -3.24
N GLY A 12 -17.42 -19.52 -2.72
CA GLY A 12 -17.53 -19.15 -1.30
C GLY A 12 -18.97 -18.83 -0.85
N GLN A 13 -19.92 -18.61 -1.78
CA GLN A 13 -21.30 -18.27 -1.46
C GLN A 13 -22.25 -19.49 -1.52
N CYS A 14 -22.12 -20.34 -2.52
CA CYS A 14 -23.05 -21.45 -2.72
C CYS A 14 -22.41 -22.84 -2.64
N GLY A 15 -21.09 -22.93 -2.42
CA GLY A 15 -20.36 -24.21 -2.30
C GLY A 15 -20.18 -24.99 -3.60
N LEU A 16 -20.64 -24.49 -4.76
CA LEU A 16 -20.50 -25.21 -6.03
C LEU A 16 -19.05 -25.23 -6.49
N ALA A 17 -18.54 -26.42 -6.83
CA ALA A 17 -17.20 -26.57 -7.36
C ALA A 17 -17.19 -26.33 -8.89
N HIS A 18 -16.26 -25.50 -9.33
CA HIS A 18 -16.01 -25.18 -10.74
C HIS A 18 -14.63 -25.68 -11.13
N ARG A 19 -14.51 -26.20 -12.37
CA ARG A 19 -13.20 -26.50 -12.93
C ARG A 19 -12.54 -25.19 -13.36
N TRP A 20 -11.32 -24.95 -12.87
CA TRP A 20 -10.54 -23.77 -13.24
C TRP A 20 -10.24 -23.78 -14.74
N GLN A 21 -10.53 -22.67 -15.41
CA GLN A 21 -10.09 -22.40 -16.78
C GLN A 21 -9.31 -21.09 -16.80
N PRO A 22 -8.21 -21.01 -17.57
CA PRO A 22 -7.47 -19.76 -17.73
C PRO A 22 -8.40 -18.71 -18.36
N LEU A 23 -8.54 -17.58 -17.68
CA LEU A 23 -9.39 -16.48 -18.11
C LEU A 23 -8.65 -15.61 -19.13
N PRO A 24 -9.28 -15.20 -20.24
CA PRO A 24 -8.77 -14.17 -21.13
C PRO A 24 -8.57 -12.85 -20.35
N GLU A 25 -7.69 -11.99 -20.84
CA GLU A 25 -7.44 -10.67 -20.24
C GLU A 25 -8.76 -9.86 -20.13
N ALA A 26 -8.91 -9.18 -18.99
CA ALA A 26 -10.09 -8.37 -18.66
C ALA A 26 -11.42 -9.11 -18.51
N SER A 27 -11.42 -10.45 -18.36
CA SER A 27 -12.64 -11.25 -18.15
C SER A 27 -12.87 -11.58 -16.67
N GLN A 28 -14.10 -11.97 -16.35
CA GLN A 28 -14.50 -12.41 -15.01
C GLN A 28 -15.11 -13.80 -15.08
N ALA A 29 -14.65 -14.72 -14.21
CA ALA A 29 -15.36 -15.97 -13.97
C ALA A 29 -16.47 -15.73 -12.94
N ARG A 30 -17.69 -16.08 -13.28
CA ARG A 30 -18.84 -16.03 -12.39
C ARG A 30 -19.37 -17.41 -12.09
N CYS A 31 -19.93 -17.58 -10.91
CA CYS A 31 -20.56 -18.83 -10.54
C CYS A 31 -21.83 -19.05 -11.37
N THR A 32 -21.98 -20.22 -12.00
CA THR A 32 -23.16 -20.56 -12.81
C THR A 32 -24.44 -20.71 -12.00
N ARG A 33 -24.35 -20.82 -10.66
CA ARG A 33 -25.49 -21.02 -9.77
C ARG A 33 -25.95 -19.73 -9.08
N CYS A 34 -25.02 -18.90 -8.58
CA CYS A 34 -25.36 -17.71 -7.77
C CYS A 34 -24.77 -16.41 -8.32
N ASP A 35 -24.18 -16.44 -9.52
CA ASP A 35 -23.56 -15.30 -10.20
C ASP A 35 -22.43 -14.58 -9.40
N ALA A 36 -22.02 -15.15 -8.26
CA ALA A 36 -20.90 -14.61 -7.49
C ALA A 36 -19.61 -14.64 -8.30
N VAL A 37 -18.80 -13.57 -8.20
CA VAL A 37 -17.52 -13.48 -8.90
C VAL A 37 -16.53 -14.47 -8.26
N LEU A 38 -16.11 -15.47 -9.01
CA LEU A 38 -15.16 -16.49 -8.61
C LEU A 38 -13.73 -16.01 -8.79
N ALA A 39 -13.45 -15.38 -9.93
CA ALA A 39 -12.16 -14.81 -10.26
C ALA A 39 -12.28 -13.66 -11.26
N ARG A 40 -11.35 -12.73 -11.22
CA ARG A 40 -11.18 -11.65 -12.22
C ARG A 40 -9.82 -11.78 -12.84
N ALA A 41 -9.72 -11.76 -14.16
CA ALA A 41 -8.44 -11.60 -14.84
C ALA A 41 -7.94 -10.17 -14.61
N HIS A 42 -6.76 -10.04 -13.99
CA HIS A 42 -6.17 -8.74 -13.72
C HIS A 42 -5.56 -8.15 -15.00
N ARG A 43 -5.75 -6.83 -15.18
CA ARG A 43 -5.17 -6.09 -16.32
C ARG A 43 -3.68 -5.76 -16.13
N LEU A 44 -3.16 -5.83 -14.91
CA LEU A 44 -1.80 -5.41 -14.61
C LEU A 44 -0.84 -6.60 -14.61
N SER A 45 0.23 -6.50 -15.41
CA SER A 45 1.34 -7.45 -15.40
C SER A 45 2.15 -7.33 -14.09
N ILE A 46 2.90 -8.38 -13.74
CA ILE A 46 3.81 -8.37 -12.58
C ILE A 46 4.80 -7.20 -12.68
N GLN A 47 5.27 -6.90 -13.90
CA GLN A 47 6.17 -5.77 -14.15
C GLN A 47 5.50 -4.42 -13.87
N ALA A 48 4.22 -4.25 -14.21
CA ALA A 48 3.47 -3.03 -13.91
C ALA A 48 3.26 -2.84 -12.40
N ILE A 49 2.97 -3.92 -11.67
CA ILE A 49 2.84 -3.88 -10.20
C ILE A 49 4.20 -3.57 -9.55
N LEU A 50 5.30 -4.11 -10.06
CA LEU A 50 6.65 -3.79 -9.62
C LEU A 50 6.98 -2.32 -9.85
N ALA A 51 6.68 -1.79 -11.05
CA ALA A 51 6.90 -0.38 -11.38
C ALA A 51 6.11 0.57 -10.45
N LEU A 52 4.83 0.24 -10.19
CA LEU A 52 4.00 1.00 -9.23
C LEU A 52 4.56 0.94 -7.80
N THR A 53 5.09 -0.21 -7.39
CA THR A 53 5.71 -0.36 -6.06
C THR A 53 7.01 0.44 -5.95
N LEU A 54 7.82 0.48 -7.01
CA LEU A 54 9.03 1.32 -7.06
C LEU A 54 8.67 2.82 -7.05
N ALA A 55 7.63 3.21 -7.78
CA ALA A 55 7.13 4.59 -7.74
C ALA A 55 6.63 4.97 -6.33
N ALA A 56 5.93 4.06 -5.65
CA ALA A 56 5.51 4.27 -4.26
C ALA A 56 6.71 4.36 -3.30
N ALA A 57 7.77 3.57 -3.50
CA ALA A 57 9.00 3.67 -2.74
C ALA A 57 9.69 5.03 -2.94
N ALA A 58 9.78 5.52 -4.17
CA ALA A 58 10.34 6.84 -4.47
C ALA A 58 9.50 7.96 -3.82
N ALA A 59 8.17 7.91 -3.94
CA ALA A 59 7.28 8.86 -3.29
C ALA A 59 7.42 8.84 -1.76
N TYR A 60 7.57 7.66 -1.16
CA TYR A 60 7.83 7.51 0.28
C TYR A 60 9.15 8.17 0.70
N LEU A 61 10.24 7.95 -0.04
CA LEU A 61 11.54 8.59 0.24
C LEU A 61 11.44 10.11 0.16
N VAL A 62 10.71 10.64 -0.81
CA VAL A 62 10.46 12.11 -0.90
C VAL A 62 9.63 12.57 0.30
N ALA A 63 8.58 11.85 0.68
CA ALA A 63 7.70 12.22 1.79
C ALA A 63 8.42 12.31 3.15
N ILE A 64 9.42 11.45 3.40
CA ILE A 64 10.19 11.48 4.65
C ILE A 64 11.36 12.48 4.62
N SER A 65 11.88 12.81 3.43
CA SER A 65 13.06 13.67 3.27
C SER A 65 12.70 15.15 3.15
N TYR A 66 11.51 15.46 2.64
CA TYR A 66 11.06 16.83 2.44
C TYR A 66 10.04 17.26 3.49
N PRO A 67 10.01 18.56 3.85
CA PRO A 67 9.05 19.05 4.80
C PRO A 67 7.61 18.89 4.30
N LEU A 68 6.70 18.56 5.23
CA LEU A 68 5.28 18.41 4.92
C LEU A 68 4.58 19.75 4.79
N MET A 69 4.96 20.69 5.65
CA MET A 69 4.41 22.05 5.68
C MET A 69 5.45 23.04 6.21
N SER A 70 5.29 24.30 5.88
CA SER A 70 5.94 25.40 6.56
C SER A 70 4.92 26.21 7.36
N LEU A 71 5.27 26.51 8.60
CA LEU A 71 4.50 27.36 9.50
C LEU A 71 5.20 28.71 9.56
N SER A 72 4.57 29.75 9.08
CA SER A 72 5.05 31.13 9.28
C SER A 72 4.40 31.72 10.54
N LEU A 73 5.15 31.69 11.64
CA LEU A 73 4.84 32.47 12.84
C LEU A 73 5.60 33.80 12.80
N ARG A 74 5.08 34.82 13.48
CA ARG A 74 5.69 36.17 13.55
C ARG A 74 7.19 36.07 13.87
N GLY A 75 8.04 36.09 12.83
CA GLY A 75 9.49 36.17 13.00
C GLY A 75 10.32 35.03 12.37
N GLY A 76 9.71 33.98 11.80
CA GLY A 76 10.43 32.91 11.11
C GLY A 76 9.50 31.88 10.46
N ALA A 77 9.96 31.30 9.36
CA ALA A 77 9.28 30.15 8.75
C ALA A 77 9.97 28.89 9.31
N GLU A 78 9.27 28.13 10.13
CA GLU A 78 9.71 26.85 10.59
C GLU A 78 9.17 25.75 9.70
N THR A 79 10.06 24.87 9.23
CA THR A 79 9.71 23.70 8.43
C THR A 79 10.12 22.44 9.17
N ALA A 80 9.21 21.48 9.27
CA ALA A 80 9.53 20.20 9.89
C ALA A 80 9.28 19.06 8.91
N THR A 81 10.25 18.15 8.81
CA THR A 81 10.06 16.86 8.15
C THR A 81 9.32 15.90 9.07
N LEU A 82 8.80 14.81 8.52
CA LEU A 82 8.09 13.79 9.30
C LEU A 82 8.94 13.22 10.47
N PRO A 83 10.22 12.84 10.27
CA PRO A 83 11.07 12.38 11.36
C PRO A 83 11.32 13.47 12.43
N GLN A 84 11.51 14.72 12.01
CA GLN A 84 11.71 15.84 12.95
C GLN A 84 10.45 16.09 13.79
N ALA A 85 9.27 16.01 13.20
CA ALA A 85 8.01 16.16 13.94
C ALA A 85 7.85 15.08 15.02
N ILE A 86 8.25 13.84 14.73
CA ILE A 86 8.26 12.74 15.69
C ILE A 86 9.29 13.00 16.82
N GLU A 87 10.48 13.51 16.47
CA GLU A 87 11.50 13.84 17.45
C GLU A 87 11.06 14.98 18.38
N ILE A 88 10.41 16.02 17.84
CA ILE A 88 9.84 17.11 18.63
C ILE A 88 8.80 16.57 19.60
N ALA A 89 7.85 15.75 19.11
CA ALA A 89 6.83 15.15 19.98
C ALA A 89 7.44 14.25 21.09
N TRP A 90 8.57 13.61 20.80
CA TRP A 90 9.32 12.84 21.80
C TRP A 90 9.92 13.75 22.90
N ARG A 91 10.48 14.89 22.52
CA ARG A 91 11.09 15.87 23.44
C ARG A 91 10.05 16.61 24.29
N ASP A 92 8.84 16.79 23.76
CA ASP A 92 7.71 17.46 24.42
C ASP A 92 6.93 16.52 25.37
N ASP A 93 7.54 15.44 25.87
CA ASP A 93 6.96 14.43 26.75
C ASP A 93 5.72 13.70 26.19
N GLN A 94 5.48 13.81 24.87
CA GLN A 94 4.39 13.10 24.19
C GLN A 94 4.88 11.77 23.58
N GLN A 95 5.58 10.98 24.37
CA GLN A 95 6.24 9.75 23.91
C GLN A 95 5.28 8.75 23.26
N LEU A 96 4.06 8.61 23.80
CA LEU A 96 3.06 7.69 23.25
C LEU A 96 2.66 8.08 21.81
N ILE A 97 2.47 9.40 21.57
CA ILE A 97 2.12 9.93 20.24
C ILE A 97 3.30 9.77 19.29
N ALA A 98 4.52 10.04 19.74
CA ALA A 98 5.74 9.90 18.95
C ALA A 98 5.96 8.43 18.52
N ILE A 99 5.79 7.47 19.43
CA ILE A 99 5.90 6.03 19.12
C ILE A 99 4.83 5.62 18.10
N LEU A 100 3.57 5.99 18.36
CA LEU A 100 2.46 5.62 17.48
C LEU A 100 2.63 6.21 16.08
N ALA A 101 3.01 7.50 15.98
CA ALA A 101 3.31 8.16 14.72
C ALA A 101 4.51 7.53 14.00
N GLY A 102 5.59 7.20 14.72
CA GLY A 102 6.77 6.54 14.17
C GLY A 102 6.44 5.17 13.58
N ILE A 103 5.65 4.37 14.29
CA ILE A 103 5.23 3.04 13.80
C ILE A 103 4.32 3.19 12.57
N THR A 104 3.31 4.05 12.64
CA THR A 104 2.29 4.13 11.57
C THR A 104 2.76 4.91 10.34
N ALA A 105 3.53 5.98 10.52
CA ALA A 105 3.94 6.85 9.42
C ALA A 105 5.31 6.50 8.81
N LEU A 106 6.22 5.89 9.58
CA LEU A 106 7.53 5.48 9.08
C LEU A 106 7.63 3.96 8.89
N LEU A 107 7.43 3.18 9.95
CA LEU A 107 7.71 1.73 9.88
C LEU A 107 6.71 0.96 9.03
N ALA A 108 5.42 1.24 9.16
CA ALA A 108 4.40 0.47 8.45
C ALA A 108 4.49 0.63 6.92
N PRO A 109 4.59 1.83 6.33
CA PRO A 109 4.76 1.99 4.89
C PRO A 109 6.08 1.40 4.38
N ALA A 110 7.18 1.58 5.13
CA ALA A 110 8.48 1.01 4.80
C ALA A 110 8.44 -0.52 4.75
N ALA A 111 7.87 -1.15 5.78
CA ALA A 111 7.71 -2.60 5.85
C ALA A 111 6.82 -3.14 4.72
N PHE A 112 5.73 -2.43 4.41
CA PHE A 112 4.81 -2.80 3.35
C PHE A 112 5.47 -2.75 1.96
N ILE A 113 6.19 -1.65 1.66
CA ILE A 113 6.95 -1.50 0.42
C ILE A 113 8.06 -2.54 0.35
N GLY A 114 8.85 -2.70 1.42
CA GLY A 114 9.96 -3.65 1.48
C GLY A 114 9.51 -5.10 1.27
N LEU A 115 8.43 -5.51 1.93
CA LEU A 115 7.88 -6.85 1.80
C LEU A 115 7.35 -7.10 0.38
N ARG A 116 6.73 -6.10 -0.26
CA ARG A 116 6.29 -6.19 -1.65
C ARG A 116 7.46 -6.31 -2.62
N LEU A 117 8.48 -5.50 -2.46
CA LEU A 117 9.68 -5.57 -3.30
C LEU A 117 10.39 -6.92 -3.14
N TYR A 118 10.49 -7.42 -1.90
CA TYR A 118 11.07 -8.74 -1.62
C TYR A 118 10.35 -9.87 -2.37
N VAL A 119 9.04 -9.80 -2.52
CA VAL A 119 8.23 -10.79 -3.25
C VAL A 119 8.27 -10.55 -4.76
N LEU A 120 8.12 -9.30 -5.20
CA LEU A 120 7.94 -8.97 -6.62
C LEU A 120 9.24 -9.05 -7.44
N ILE A 121 10.38 -8.67 -6.86
CA ILE A 121 11.67 -8.69 -7.57
C ILE A 121 12.03 -10.09 -8.05
N PRO A 122 12.12 -11.13 -7.19
CA PRO A 122 12.44 -12.48 -7.65
C PRO A 122 11.34 -13.07 -8.52
N LEU A 123 10.07 -12.72 -8.28
CA LEU A 123 8.96 -13.19 -9.10
C LEU A 123 9.03 -12.62 -10.53
N ALA A 124 9.43 -11.36 -10.69
CA ALA A 124 9.67 -10.74 -12.00
C ALA A 124 10.86 -11.38 -12.73
N ALA A 125 11.84 -11.91 -11.98
CA ALA A 125 12.98 -12.69 -12.51
C ALA A 125 12.65 -14.18 -12.76
N GLY A 126 11.41 -14.61 -12.54
CA GLY A 126 10.96 -16.00 -12.72
C GLY A 126 11.32 -16.95 -11.56
N ASN A 127 11.85 -16.43 -10.46
CA ASN A 127 12.28 -17.22 -9.31
C ASN A 127 11.29 -17.07 -8.14
N LYS A 128 11.12 -18.14 -7.34
CA LYS A 128 10.30 -18.09 -6.12
C LYS A 128 11.21 -17.76 -4.93
N PRO A 129 10.96 -16.68 -4.16
CA PRO A 129 11.75 -16.36 -2.98
C PRO A 129 11.51 -17.39 -1.87
N PRO A 130 12.52 -17.65 -1.01
CA PRO A 130 12.35 -18.50 0.15
C PRO A 130 11.30 -17.89 1.10
N GLY A 131 10.42 -18.71 1.68
CA GLY A 131 9.35 -18.23 2.56
C GLY A 131 8.19 -17.53 1.85
N PHE A 132 8.04 -17.68 0.54
CA PHE A 132 7.01 -17.04 -0.28
C PHE A 132 5.61 -17.11 0.34
N ALA A 133 5.18 -18.28 0.81
CA ALA A 133 3.84 -18.46 1.40
C ALA A 133 3.63 -17.63 2.67
N TRP A 134 4.67 -17.45 3.48
CA TRP A 134 4.63 -16.60 4.67
C TRP A 134 4.58 -15.12 4.29
N CYS A 135 5.41 -14.69 3.35
CA CYS A 135 5.44 -13.32 2.87
C CYS A 135 4.11 -12.89 2.25
N VAL A 136 3.47 -13.77 1.45
CA VAL A 136 2.16 -13.48 0.86
C VAL A 136 1.06 -13.41 1.92
N ARG A 137 1.09 -14.26 2.97
CA ARG A 137 0.17 -14.16 4.10
C ARG A 137 0.37 -12.86 4.88
N ALA A 138 1.63 -12.50 5.18
CA ALA A 138 1.97 -11.26 5.85
C ALA A 138 1.51 -10.04 5.04
N LEU A 139 1.71 -10.06 3.72
CA LEU A 139 1.25 -9.01 2.82
C LEU A 139 -0.28 -8.88 2.81
N HIS A 140 -0.98 -10.01 2.81
CA HIS A 140 -2.44 -10.05 2.85
C HIS A 140 -3.00 -9.56 4.19
N GLN A 141 -2.31 -9.85 5.28
CA GLN A 141 -2.64 -9.33 6.60
C GLN A 141 -2.33 -7.84 6.69
N ALA A 142 -1.16 -7.41 6.22
CA ALA A 142 -0.75 -6.00 6.21
C ALA A 142 -1.71 -5.13 5.37
N ALA A 143 -2.21 -5.65 4.24
CA ALA A 143 -3.19 -4.96 3.41
C ALA A 143 -4.52 -4.65 4.14
N ARG A 144 -4.91 -5.50 5.12
CA ARG A 144 -6.09 -5.23 5.96
C ARG A 144 -5.83 -4.11 6.99
N TRP A 145 -4.58 -3.90 7.36
CA TRP A 145 -4.13 -2.91 8.35
C TRP A 145 -3.58 -1.65 7.68
N ASN A 146 -3.72 -1.53 6.34
CA ASN A 146 -3.21 -0.38 5.61
C ASN A 146 -4.06 0.86 5.91
N MET A 147 -3.71 1.52 7.00
CA MET A 147 -4.38 2.75 7.46
C MET A 147 -3.73 4.02 6.89
N VAL A 148 -2.90 3.91 5.85
CA VAL A 148 -2.25 5.08 5.22
C VAL A 148 -3.28 6.07 4.70
N GLU A 149 -4.41 5.58 4.18
CA GLU A 149 -5.53 6.42 3.74
C GLU A 149 -6.11 7.23 4.90
N VAL A 150 -6.33 6.58 6.06
CA VAL A 150 -6.83 7.26 7.27
C VAL A 150 -5.81 8.25 7.82
N PHE A 151 -4.52 7.89 7.80
CA PHE A 151 -3.44 8.80 8.21
C PHE A 151 -3.38 10.03 7.30
N THR A 152 -3.48 9.86 5.99
CA THR A 152 -3.47 10.98 5.02
C THR A 152 -4.66 11.91 5.22
N VAL A 153 -5.86 11.34 5.45
CA VAL A 153 -7.05 12.13 5.77
C VAL A 153 -6.87 12.89 7.10
N GLY A 154 -6.27 12.26 8.10
CA GLY A 154 -5.95 12.89 9.39
C GLY A 154 -4.98 14.05 9.25
N VAL A 155 -3.92 13.91 8.44
CA VAL A 155 -2.98 14.99 8.12
C VAL A 155 -3.68 16.12 7.38
N LEU A 156 -4.53 15.81 6.40
CA LEU A 156 -5.28 16.80 5.63
C LEU A 156 -6.24 17.60 6.53
N LEU A 157 -6.96 16.92 7.44
CA LEU A 157 -7.86 17.52 8.39
C LEU A 157 -7.11 18.43 9.38
N SER A 158 -5.94 17.99 9.85
CA SER A 158 -5.07 18.79 10.72
C SER A 158 -4.57 20.05 10.02
N LEU A 159 -4.21 19.95 8.73
CA LEU A 159 -3.82 21.09 7.91
C LEU A 159 -4.95 22.11 7.76
N VAL A 160 -6.17 21.66 7.46
CA VAL A 160 -7.34 22.54 7.32
C VAL A 160 -7.62 23.26 8.64
N ARG A 161 -7.45 22.58 9.77
CA ARG A 161 -7.65 23.17 11.11
C ARG A 161 -6.57 24.19 11.46
N LEU A 162 -5.31 23.95 11.07
CA LEU A 162 -4.21 24.88 11.27
C LEU A 162 -4.27 26.10 10.33
N ALA A 163 -4.78 25.94 9.12
CA ALA A 163 -4.91 27.02 8.13
C ALA A 163 -5.77 28.20 8.64
N GLY A 164 -6.65 27.96 9.64
CA GLY A 164 -7.41 28.99 10.31
C GLY A 164 -6.65 29.77 11.42
N LEU A 165 -5.49 29.26 11.85
CA LEU A 165 -4.71 29.78 12.98
C LEU A 165 -3.33 30.34 12.58
N ALA A 166 -2.77 29.91 11.45
CA ALA A 166 -1.48 30.35 10.92
C ALA A 166 -1.44 30.24 9.39
N GLU A 167 -0.64 31.08 8.72
CA GLU A 167 -0.38 30.89 7.30
C GLU A 167 0.46 29.61 7.08
N THR A 168 -0.24 28.55 6.68
CA THR A 168 0.40 27.27 6.37
C THR A 168 0.52 27.09 4.86
N THR A 169 1.74 26.86 4.37
CA THR A 169 1.95 26.52 2.96
C THR A 169 2.29 25.03 2.82
N PRO A 170 1.52 24.29 1.99
CA PRO A 170 1.83 22.89 1.72
C PRO A 170 3.16 22.78 0.99
N GLN A 171 4.00 21.85 1.40
CA GLN A 171 5.33 21.59 0.85
C GLN A 171 5.37 20.27 0.07
N ALA A 172 6.48 20.01 -0.61
CA ALA A 172 6.67 18.85 -1.48
C ALA A 172 6.41 17.50 -0.77
N GLY A 173 6.73 17.39 0.52
CA GLY A 173 6.50 16.19 1.32
C GLY A 173 5.02 15.80 1.41
N LEU A 174 4.11 16.77 1.50
CA LEU A 174 2.67 16.53 1.55
C LEU A 174 2.14 15.99 0.20
N PHE A 175 2.58 16.57 -0.90
CA PHE A 175 2.20 16.08 -2.24
C PHE A 175 2.72 14.67 -2.48
N ALA A 176 3.96 14.37 -2.03
CA ALA A 176 4.53 13.03 -2.10
C ALA A 176 3.75 12.02 -1.25
N LEU A 177 3.28 12.41 -0.06
CA LEU A 177 2.42 11.58 0.79
C LEU A 177 1.08 11.27 0.09
N GLY A 178 0.45 12.28 -0.52
CA GLY A 178 -0.76 12.11 -1.31
C GLY A 178 -0.56 11.18 -2.51
N ALA A 179 0.53 11.38 -3.26
CA ALA A 179 0.89 10.50 -4.38
C ALA A 179 1.12 9.04 -3.92
N MET A 180 1.82 8.84 -2.80
CA MET A 180 2.02 7.52 -2.21
C MET A 180 0.68 6.84 -1.87
N THR A 181 -0.27 7.58 -1.29
CA THR A 181 -1.60 7.05 -0.95
C THR A 181 -2.35 6.58 -2.20
N VAL A 182 -2.36 7.38 -3.26
CA VAL A 182 -2.98 7.02 -4.55
C VAL A 182 -2.31 5.79 -5.16
N LEU A 183 -0.97 5.72 -5.11
CA LEU A 183 -0.21 4.57 -5.61
C LEU A 183 -0.54 3.31 -4.80
N PHE A 184 -0.66 3.39 -3.48
CA PHE A 184 -1.06 2.26 -2.65
C PHE A 184 -2.47 1.78 -2.98
N ALA A 185 -3.43 2.69 -3.12
CA ALA A 185 -4.78 2.35 -3.52
C ALA A 185 -4.81 1.68 -4.91
N ALA A 186 -4.03 2.18 -5.87
CA ALA A 186 -3.88 1.58 -7.19
C ALA A 186 -3.29 0.17 -7.13
N ILE A 187 -2.24 -0.04 -6.31
CA ILE A 187 -1.61 -1.33 -6.13
C ILE A 187 -2.57 -2.32 -5.43
N GLU A 188 -3.36 -1.88 -4.46
CA GLU A 188 -4.34 -2.72 -3.78
C GLU A 188 -5.52 -3.09 -4.68
N SER A 189 -6.00 -2.14 -5.48
CA SER A 189 -7.05 -2.39 -6.46
C SER A 189 -6.62 -3.42 -7.53
N ALA A 190 -5.30 -3.45 -7.83
CA ALA A 190 -4.70 -4.46 -8.71
C ALA A 190 -4.79 -5.90 -8.16
N GLY A 191 -4.97 -6.08 -6.86
CA GLY A 191 -5.28 -7.34 -6.17
C GLY A 191 -4.14 -8.35 -6.12
N LEU A 192 -3.67 -8.63 -4.91
CA LEU A 192 -2.68 -9.68 -4.62
C LEU A 192 -3.19 -11.11 -4.83
N LYS A 193 -4.49 -11.30 -5.07
CA LYS A 193 -5.09 -12.63 -5.26
C LYS A 193 -4.50 -13.40 -6.45
N HIS A 194 -3.98 -12.69 -7.44
CA HIS A 194 -3.36 -13.33 -8.60
C HIS A 194 -2.02 -14.01 -8.25
N LEU A 195 -1.29 -13.54 -7.24
CA LEU A 195 -0.03 -14.13 -6.81
C LEU A 195 -0.20 -15.54 -6.22
N TRP A 196 -1.37 -15.85 -5.67
CA TRP A 196 -1.67 -17.19 -5.14
C TRP A 196 -1.70 -18.27 -6.23
N TRP A 197 -2.09 -17.92 -7.44
CA TRP A 197 -2.17 -18.88 -8.55
C TRP A 197 -0.81 -19.26 -9.16
N HIS A 198 0.23 -18.48 -8.86
CA HIS A 198 1.60 -18.83 -9.23
C HIS A 198 2.30 -19.72 -8.18
N VAL A 199 1.61 -20.04 -7.07
CA VAL A 199 2.19 -20.79 -5.94
C VAL A 199 1.91 -22.29 -6.04
N GLN A 200 0.86 -22.67 -6.73
CA GLN A 200 0.53 -24.09 -7.00
C GLN A 200 1.11 -24.51 -8.33
#